data_cb9ecfbc15a059869bd470e288ce0bae
#
_entry.id   cb9ecfbc15a059869bd470e288ce0bae
#
_cell.length_a   1.000
_cell.length_b   1.000
_cell.length_c   1.000
_cell.angle_alpha   90.00
_cell.angle_beta   90.00
_cell.angle_gamma   90.00
#
_symmetry.space_group_name_H-M   'P 1'
#
loop_
_entity.id
_entity.type
_entity.pdbx_description
1 polymer ?
#
loop_
_entity_poly.entity_id
_entity_poly.type
_entity_poly.pdbx_seq_one_letter_code
_entity_poly.pdbx_strand_id
1 'polypeptide(L)'
;MKFFLGILLLGLLFSWNAQAHSGGTNSEGCHNQKSNNTYHCHKSKSHSKKTSIPNTLRIIDGDTIHIGKKKYRFSGIDTPEIKQTCEKEGVLFFCGLKAKEILKEKIANYKITCIEEEELDFFKRILAECFVNGESLSVYMVRSGYAFASRKYSKKFIKDEDFAKANNLGLWKTNFEYPWDFKKKR
;
A
#
# COMPACT_ATOMS: atom_id res chain seq x y z
N MET A 1 17.04 71.41 30.83
CA MET A 1 16.69 71.55 29.40
C MET A 1 17.12 70.30 28.68
N LYS A 2 16.19 69.45 28.37
CA LYS A 2 16.40 68.23 27.52
C LYS A 2 15.27 68.15 26.49
N PHE A 3 15.63 68.35 25.23
CA PHE A 3 14.72 68.25 24.12
C PHE A 3 14.49 66.80 23.81
N PHE A 4 13.22 66.35 23.82
CA PHE A 4 12.79 65.08 23.29
C PHE A 4 12.38 65.23 21.81
N LEU A 5 13.15 64.64 20.94
CA LEU A 5 12.88 64.57 19.52
C LEU A 5 12.01 63.34 19.25
N GLY A 6 10.72 63.58 18.99
CA GLY A 6 9.79 62.50 18.62
C GLY A 6 9.95 62.10 17.15
N ILE A 7 10.33 60.85 16.91
CA ILE A 7 10.36 60.25 15.59
C ILE A 7 8.97 59.71 15.27
N LEU A 8 8.31 60.37 14.31
CA LEU A 8 7.01 59.93 13.76
C LEU A 8 7.27 58.81 12.72
N LEU A 9 7.04 57.56 13.09
CA LEU A 9 7.13 56.43 12.16
C LEU A 9 5.82 56.36 11.34
N LEU A 10 5.89 56.81 10.09
CA LEU A 10 4.82 56.66 9.13
C LEU A 10 4.75 55.19 8.63
N GLY A 11 3.83 54.40 9.21
CA GLY A 11 3.57 53.04 8.77
C GLY A 11 2.84 53.02 7.43
N LEU A 12 3.55 52.68 6.35
CA LEU A 12 2.98 52.40 5.05
C LEU A 12 2.22 51.08 5.14
N LEU A 13 0.90 51.13 5.27
CA LEU A 13 -0.01 50.01 5.10
C LEU A 13 -0.07 49.65 3.61
N PHE A 14 0.71 48.64 3.22
CA PHE A 14 0.50 47.96 1.91
C PHE A 14 -0.80 47.15 1.97
N SER A 15 -1.88 47.76 1.50
CA SER A 15 -3.13 47.03 1.24
C SER A 15 -2.91 46.12 0.06
N TRP A 16 -2.71 44.82 0.30
CA TRP A 16 -2.84 43.83 -0.78
C TRP A 16 -4.30 43.72 -1.17
N ASN A 17 -4.65 44.27 -2.34
CA ASN A 17 -5.93 44.07 -2.95
C ASN A 17 -6.07 42.61 -3.39
N ALA A 18 -6.69 41.78 -2.58
CA ALA A 18 -7.17 40.48 -3.01
C ALA A 18 -8.38 40.69 -3.90
N GLN A 19 -8.16 40.64 -5.21
CA GLN A 19 -9.26 40.69 -6.20
C GLN A 19 -9.99 39.34 -6.19
N ALA A 20 -11.13 39.30 -5.54
CA ALA A 20 -12.07 38.20 -5.65
C ALA A 20 -12.85 38.34 -6.96
N HIS A 21 -12.68 37.38 -7.87
CA HIS A 21 -13.39 37.33 -9.14
C HIS A 21 -14.74 36.65 -8.95
N SER A 22 -15.84 37.31 -9.41
CA SER A 22 -17.18 36.72 -9.45
C SER A 22 -17.35 35.87 -10.71
N GLY A 23 -17.49 34.56 -10.56
CA GLY A 23 -17.80 33.63 -11.65
C GLY A 23 -17.98 32.22 -11.12
N GLY A 24 -19.01 31.50 -11.57
CA GLY A 24 -19.22 30.10 -11.26
C GLY A 24 -18.06 29.26 -11.81
N THR A 25 -17.49 28.37 -10.99
CA THR A 25 -16.46 27.45 -11.43
C THR A 25 -17.07 26.11 -11.87
N ASN A 26 -16.43 25.43 -12.82
CA ASN A 26 -16.80 24.06 -13.20
C ASN A 26 -16.50 23.04 -12.09
N SER A 27 -16.78 21.77 -12.34
CA SER A 27 -16.53 20.67 -11.38
C SER A 27 -15.07 20.55 -10.94
N GLU A 28 -14.13 21.13 -11.68
CA GLU A 28 -12.70 21.14 -11.38
C GLU A 28 -12.24 22.38 -10.63
N GLY A 29 -13.17 23.32 -10.36
CA GLY A 29 -12.88 24.57 -9.68
C GLY A 29 -12.26 25.63 -10.60
N CYS A 30 -12.43 25.50 -11.93
CA CYS A 30 -11.86 26.36 -12.94
C CYS A 30 -12.94 27.17 -13.66
N HIS A 31 -12.57 28.37 -14.19
CA HIS A 31 -13.45 29.18 -15.00
C HIS A 31 -12.68 30.08 -15.99
N ASN A 32 -13.43 30.59 -17.00
CA ASN A 32 -12.91 31.62 -17.87
C ASN A 32 -13.10 33.01 -17.24
N GLN A 33 -12.02 33.72 -17.06
CA GLN A 33 -12.07 35.13 -16.65
C GLN A 33 -12.36 36.04 -17.86
N LYS A 34 -13.54 36.60 -17.89
CA LYS A 34 -13.99 37.40 -19.04
C LYS A 34 -13.22 38.70 -19.24
N SER A 35 -12.60 39.26 -18.20
CA SER A 35 -11.89 40.55 -18.26
C SER A 35 -10.58 40.50 -19.04
N ASN A 36 -9.92 39.35 -19.11
CA ASN A 36 -8.63 39.15 -19.80
C ASN A 36 -8.59 37.89 -20.68
N ASN A 37 -9.75 37.25 -20.86
CA ASN A 37 -9.95 36.05 -21.67
C ASN A 37 -9.00 34.89 -21.30
N THR A 38 -8.66 34.73 -20.00
CA THR A 38 -7.79 33.62 -19.51
C THR A 38 -8.62 32.57 -18.78
N TYR A 39 -8.26 31.29 -18.99
CA TYR A 39 -8.78 30.16 -18.23
C TYR A 39 -7.87 29.86 -17.03
N HIS A 40 -8.43 29.89 -15.80
CA HIS A 40 -7.64 29.60 -14.60
C HIS A 40 -8.47 28.91 -13.52
N CYS A 41 -7.77 28.30 -12.55
CA CYS A 41 -8.35 27.49 -11.48
C CYS A 41 -8.00 28.09 -10.11
N HIS A 42 -9.01 28.26 -9.24
CA HIS A 42 -8.82 28.83 -7.89
C HIS A 42 -8.52 27.77 -6.82
N LYS A 43 -8.88 26.51 -7.09
CA LYS A 43 -8.53 25.36 -6.23
C LYS A 43 -8.16 24.21 -7.14
N SER A 44 -6.92 23.80 -7.10
CA SER A 44 -6.58 22.44 -7.46
C SER A 44 -7.30 21.56 -6.44
N LYS A 45 -8.47 21.00 -6.78
CA LYS A 45 -8.94 19.81 -6.10
C LYS A 45 -7.92 18.74 -6.46
N SER A 46 -6.89 18.57 -5.62
CA SER A 46 -6.21 17.29 -5.61
C SER A 46 -7.32 16.28 -5.37
N HIS A 47 -7.79 15.61 -6.42
CA HIS A 47 -8.50 14.37 -6.32
C HIS A 47 -7.47 13.31 -5.91
N SER A 48 -6.85 13.49 -4.75
CA SER A 48 -6.53 12.40 -3.91
C SER A 48 -7.89 11.78 -3.57
N LYS A 49 -8.40 10.92 -4.48
CA LYS A 49 -9.34 9.90 -4.06
C LYS A 49 -8.63 9.19 -2.92
N LYS A 50 -8.92 9.59 -1.68
CA LYS A 50 -8.84 8.69 -0.54
C LYS A 50 -9.76 7.55 -0.93
N THR A 51 -9.22 6.56 -1.62
CA THR A 51 -9.84 5.26 -1.81
C THR A 51 -9.87 4.72 -0.39
N SER A 52 -10.98 4.95 0.31
CA SER A 52 -11.25 4.31 1.58
C SER A 52 -11.03 2.82 1.36
N ILE A 53 -10.12 2.23 2.14
CA ILE A 53 -10.09 0.77 2.29
C ILE A 53 -11.55 0.39 2.52
N PRO A 54 -12.13 -0.53 1.74
CA PRO A 54 -13.47 -1.00 2.05
C PRO A 54 -13.46 -1.35 3.53
N ASN A 55 -14.42 -0.83 4.31
CA ASN A 55 -14.54 -1.08 5.77
C ASN A 55 -14.58 -2.57 6.13
N THR A 56 -14.37 -3.43 5.16
CA THR A 56 -14.51 -4.88 5.16
C THR A 56 -13.21 -5.62 4.83
N LEU A 57 -12.08 -4.92 4.59
CA LEU A 57 -10.79 -5.59 4.36
C LEU A 57 -10.19 -6.09 5.68
N ARG A 58 -9.87 -7.39 5.72
CA ARG A 58 -9.12 -8.02 6.81
C ARG A 58 -7.95 -8.80 6.21
N ILE A 59 -6.75 -8.48 6.60
CA ILE A 59 -5.56 -9.25 6.27
C ILE A 59 -5.41 -10.32 7.33
N ILE A 60 -5.44 -11.58 6.93
CA ILE A 60 -5.39 -12.74 7.83
C ILE A 60 -3.93 -13.10 8.10
N ASP A 61 -3.16 -13.31 7.05
CA ASP A 61 -1.73 -13.62 7.05
C ASP A 61 -1.05 -13.02 5.82
N GLY A 62 0.15 -13.48 5.46
CA GLY A 62 0.92 -12.92 4.34
C GLY A 62 0.37 -13.27 2.95
N ASP A 63 -0.56 -14.22 2.83
CA ASP A 63 -1.11 -14.67 1.54
C ASP A 63 -2.64 -14.87 1.55
N THR A 64 -3.31 -14.42 2.63
CA THR A 64 -4.77 -14.56 2.78
C THR A 64 -5.38 -13.25 3.21
N ILE A 65 -6.37 -12.76 2.45
CA ILE A 65 -7.16 -11.58 2.78
C ILE A 65 -8.66 -11.86 2.69
N HIS A 66 -9.43 -11.13 3.47
CA HIS A 66 -10.89 -11.13 3.35
C HIS A 66 -11.34 -9.74 2.87
N ILE A 67 -12.21 -9.71 1.86
CA ILE A 67 -12.85 -8.49 1.37
C ILE A 67 -14.37 -8.73 1.44
N GLY A 68 -15.02 -8.09 2.38
CA GLY A 68 -16.42 -8.39 2.69
C GLY A 68 -16.59 -9.84 3.15
N LYS A 69 -17.43 -10.58 2.44
CA LYS A 69 -17.69 -12.02 2.70
C LYS A 69 -16.73 -12.96 1.96
N LYS A 70 -15.98 -12.45 0.98
CA LYS A 70 -15.07 -13.25 0.16
C LYS A 70 -13.73 -13.44 0.88
N LYS A 71 -13.24 -14.69 0.87
CA LYS A 71 -11.95 -15.08 1.44
C LYS A 71 -11.02 -15.43 0.28
N TYR A 72 -9.97 -14.64 0.09
CA TYR A 72 -8.99 -14.82 -0.97
C TYR A 72 -7.71 -15.43 -0.45
N ARG A 73 -7.24 -16.47 -1.13
CA ARG A 73 -5.91 -17.08 -0.95
C ARG A 73 -5.08 -16.77 -2.20
N PHE A 74 -3.95 -16.12 -2.02
CA PHE A 74 -3.06 -15.84 -3.15
C PHE A 74 -2.49 -17.14 -3.70
N SER A 75 -2.83 -17.44 -4.96
CA SER A 75 -2.43 -18.69 -5.61
C SER A 75 -0.94 -18.71 -5.92
N GLY A 76 -0.36 -19.90 -5.92
CA GLY A 76 1.01 -20.15 -6.35
C GLY A 76 2.11 -19.67 -5.40
N ILE A 77 1.77 -19.11 -4.24
CA ILE A 77 2.72 -18.72 -3.18
C ILE A 77 2.34 -19.34 -1.84
N ASP A 78 3.29 -19.37 -0.91
CA ASP A 78 3.07 -19.77 0.47
C ASP A 78 3.87 -18.86 1.40
N THR A 79 3.28 -18.44 2.53
CA THR A 79 3.93 -17.58 3.52
C THR A 79 4.06 -18.31 4.85
N PRO A 80 5.01 -17.92 5.72
CA PRO A 80 5.08 -18.48 7.05
C PRO A 80 3.75 -18.32 7.80
N GLU A 81 3.39 -19.33 8.57
CA GLU A 81 2.23 -19.30 9.46
C GLU A 81 2.37 -18.19 10.51
N ILE A 82 1.27 -17.56 10.94
CA ILE A 82 1.29 -16.41 11.89
C ILE A 82 2.16 -16.67 13.12
N LYS A 83 2.13 -17.90 13.65
CA LYS A 83 2.90 -18.30 14.84
C LYS A 83 4.25 -18.93 14.50
N GLN A 84 4.62 -18.98 13.23
CA GLN A 84 5.91 -19.51 12.83
C GLN A 84 7.02 -18.54 13.21
N THR A 85 8.09 -19.07 13.82
CA THR A 85 9.27 -18.30 14.19
C THR A 85 10.40 -18.53 13.20
N CYS A 86 11.18 -17.48 13.02
CA CYS A 86 12.46 -17.47 12.30
C CYS A 86 13.51 -16.85 13.21
N GLU A 87 14.80 -17.05 12.87
CA GLU A 87 15.90 -16.51 13.64
C GLU A 87 16.79 -15.62 12.79
N LYS A 88 17.15 -14.46 13.31
CA LYS A 88 18.13 -13.59 12.71
C LYS A 88 19.17 -13.18 13.76
N GLU A 89 20.44 -13.53 13.51
CA GLU A 89 21.54 -13.17 14.40
C GLU A 89 21.31 -13.61 15.87
N GLY A 90 20.76 -14.82 16.05
CA GLY A 90 20.43 -15.38 17.37
C GLY A 90 19.11 -14.86 17.97
N VAL A 91 18.39 -13.94 17.32
CA VAL A 91 17.13 -13.38 17.80
C VAL A 91 15.96 -14.05 17.10
N LEU A 92 15.07 -14.66 17.87
CA LEU A 92 13.81 -15.23 17.37
C LEU A 92 12.76 -14.15 17.17
N PHE A 93 12.00 -14.28 16.07
CA PHE A 93 10.87 -13.41 15.78
C PHE A 93 9.76 -14.17 15.04
N PHE A 94 8.53 -13.69 15.11
CA PHE A 94 7.39 -14.27 14.39
C PHE A 94 7.41 -13.84 12.91
N CYS A 95 7.99 -14.69 12.06
CA CYS A 95 8.14 -14.37 10.64
C CYS A 95 6.82 -14.40 9.88
N GLY A 96 5.84 -15.19 10.29
CA GLY A 96 4.49 -15.12 9.70
C GLY A 96 3.77 -13.81 10.02
N LEU A 97 3.92 -13.32 11.25
CA LEU A 97 3.39 -12.00 11.61
C LEU A 97 4.08 -10.89 10.81
N LYS A 98 5.40 -11.01 10.61
CA LYS A 98 6.16 -10.05 9.78
C LYS A 98 5.71 -10.07 8.33
N ALA A 99 5.46 -11.24 7.73
CA ALA A 99 4.91 -11.35 6.38
C ALA A 99 3.54 -10.64 6.26
N LYS A 100 2.67 -10.83 7.26
CA LYS A 100 1.38 -10.11 7.35
C LYS A 100 1.55 -8.60 7.40
N GLU A 101 2.51 -8.09 8.18
CA GLU A 101 2.81 -6.65 8.28
C GLU A 101 3.26 -6.09 6.93
N ILE A 102 4.18 -6.77 6.25
CA ILE A 102 4.67 -6.39 4.92
C ILE A 102 3.53 -6.31 3.90
N LEU A 103 2.63 -7.31 3.91
CA LEU A 103 1.43 -7.26 3.07
C LEU A 103 0.52 -6.07 3.42
N LYS A 104 0.33 -5.81 4.72
CA LYS A 104 -0.48 -4.67 5.20
C LYS A 104 0.13 -3.33 4.78
N GLU A 105 1.43 -3.16 4.89
CA GLU A 105 2.16 -1.97 4.44
C GLU A 105 2.01 -1.77 2.93
N LYS A 106 2.14 -2.86 2.14
CA LYS A 106 1.97 -2.81 0.68
C LYS A 106 0.57 -2.40 0.25
N ILE A 107 -0.44 -2.95 0.90
CA ILE A 107 -1.84 -2.62 0.61
C ILE A 107 -2.16 -1.19 1.06
N ALA A 108 -1.66 -0.78 2.24
CA ALA A 108 -1.93 0.54 2.85
C ALA A 108 -3.40 0.97 2.69
N ASN A 109 -3.65 2.07 1.97
CA ASN A 109 -4.98 2.63 1.71
C ASN A 109 -5.43 2.43 0.25
N TYR A 110 -4.76 1.58 -0.51
CA TYR A 110 -5.06 1.39 -1.91
C TYR A 110 -6.21 0.40 -2.14
N LYS A 111 -6.89 0.58 -3.26
CA LYS A 111 -7.93 -0.37 -3.71
C LYS A 111 -7.27 -1.66 -4.19
N ILE A 112 -7.79 -2.79 -3.73
CA ILE A 112 -7.38 -4.12 -4.17
C ILE A 112 -8.33 -4.56 -5.29
N THR A 113 -7.76 -5.14 -6.35
CA THR A 113 -8.49 -5.89 -7.38
C THR A 113 -7.95 -7.30 -7.43
N CYS A 114 -8.82 -8.31 -7.53
CA CYS A 114 -8.40 -9.71 -7.58
C CYS A 114 -8.95 -10.36 -8.85
N ILE A 115 -8.12 -11.14 -9.53
CA ILE A 115 -8.50 -12.06 -10.62
C ILE A 115 -8.69 -13.42 -9.96
N GLU A 116 -9.94 -13.87 -9.91
CA GLU A 116 -10.36 -15.10 -9.26
C GLU A 116 -10.09 -16.29 -10.20
N GLU A 117 -9.62 -17.41 -9.66
CA GLU A 117 -9.57 -18.70 -10.36
C GLU A 117 -10.91 -19.43 -10.21
N GLU A 118 -11.17 -20.39 -11.07
CA GLU A 118 -12.45 -21.12 -11.05
C GLU A 118 -12.58 -22.05 -9.84
N GLU A 119 -11.45 -22.53 -9.30
CA GLU A 119 -11.43 -23.50 -8.22
C GLU A 119 -11.28 -22.82 -6.83
N LEU A 120 -11.88 -23.46 -5.84
CA LEU A 120 -11.66 -23.14 -4.43
C LEU A 120 -10.60 -24.07 -3.84
N ASP A 121 -9.88 -23.58 -2.85
CA ASP A 121 -8.99 -24.45 -2.08
C ASP A 121 -9.77 -25.38 -1.11
N PHE A 122 -9.03 -26.27 -0.45
CA PHE A 122 -9.60 -27.21 0.54
C PHE A 122 -10.40 -26.50 1.66
N PHE A 123 -10.03 -25.27 2.01
CA PHE A 123 -10.71 -24.45 3.04
C PHE A 123 -11.82 -23.58 2.47
N LYS A 124 -12.25 -23.83 1.23
CA LYS A 124 -13.28 -23.04 0.51
C LYS A 124 -12.91 -21.55 0.37
N ARG A 125 -11.62 -21.24 0.24
CA ARG A 125 -11.14 -19.91 -0.10
C ARG A 125 -11.04 -19.80 -1.62
N ILE A 126 -11.30 -18.61 -2.13
CA ILE A 126 -11.15 -18.28 -3.56
C ILE A 126 -9.65 -18.17 -3.84
N LEU A 127 -9.14 -19.01 -4.71
CA LEU A 127 -7.79 -18.85 -5.26
C LEU A 127 -7.79 -17.64 -6.18
N ALA A 128 -6.83 -16.74 -6.01
CA ALA A 128 -6.78 -15.51 -6.78
C ALA A 128 -5.39 -14.92 -6.87
N GLU A 129 -5.16 -14.14 -7.92
CA GLU A 129 -4.08 -13.18 -7.97
C GLU A 129 -4.64 -11.78 -7.69
N CYS A 130 -4.17 -11.14 -6.62
CA CYS A 130 -4.64 -9.83 -6.20
C CYS A 130 -3.59 -8.75 -6.49
N PHE A 131 -4.07 -7.54 -6.79
CA PHE A 131 -3.26 -6.42 -7.26
C PHE A 131 -3.56 -5.15 -6.47
N VAL A 132 -2.52 -4.34 -6.29
CA VAL A 132 -2.59 -2.97 -5.80
C VAL A 132 -1.82 -2.07 -6.76
N ASN A 133 -2.47 -1.02 -7.27
CA ASN A 133 -1.88 -0.10 -8.26
C ASN A 133 -1.28 -0.83 -9.48
N GLY A 134 -1.91 -1.94 -9.91
CA GLY A 134 -1.45 -2.74 -11.04
C GLY A 134 -0.30 -3.71 -10.73
N GLU A 135 0.28 -3.68 -9.52
CA GLU A 135 1.31 -4.61 -9.09
C GLU A 135 0.71 -5.81 -8.36
N SER A 136 1.13 -7.02 -8.76
CA SER A 136 0.71 -8.27 -8.13
C SER A 136 1.23 -8.35 -6.69
N LEU A 137 0.33 -8.60 -5.75
CA LEU A 137 0.68 -8.82 -4.34
C LEU A 137 1.50 -10.11 -4.17
N SER A 138 1.23 -11.16 -4.97
CA SER A 138 2.01 -12.39 -4.96
C SER A 138 3.46 -12.13 -5.40
N VAL A 139 3.67 -11.42 -6.52
CA VAL A 139 5.01 -11.02 -6.98
C VAL A 139 5.72 -10.19 -5.92
N TYR A 140 5.04 -9.18 -5.37
CA TYR A 140 5.62 -8.32 -4.34
C TYR A 140 6.09 -9.12 -3.11
N MET A 141 5.24 -10.01 -2.59
CA MET A 141 5.55 -10.80 -1.39
C MET A 141 6.71 -11.76 -1.62
N VAL A 142 6.78 -12.40 -2.81
CA VAL A 142 7.89 -13.31 -3.15
C VAL A 142 9.18 -12.54 -3.39
N ARG A 143 9.15 -11.45 -4.18
CA ARG A 143 10.35 -10.64 -4.46
C ARG A 143 10.90 -9.93 -3.24
N SER A 144 10.06 -9.55 -2.29
CA SER A 144 10.51 -8.99 -1.01
C SER A 144 11.04 -10.05 -0.03
N GLY A 145 10.90 -11.35 -0.36
CA GLY A 145 11.40 -12.47 0.44
C GLY A 145 10.53 -12.82 1.63
N TYR A 146 9.25 -12.43 1.64
CA TYR A 146 8.31 -12.77 2.71
C TYR A 146 7.26 -13.82 2.31
N ALA A 147 7.36 -14.33 1.07
CA ALA A 147 6.64 -15.50 0.59
C ALA A 147 7.57 -16.40 -0.23
N PHE A 148 7.18 -17.64 -0.41
CA PHE A 148 7.88 -18.66 -1.19
C PHE A 148 7.03 -19.09 -2.37
N ALA A 149 7.67 -19.39 -3.51
CA ALA A 149 6.99 -19.96 -4.67
C ALA A 149 6.53 -21.40 -4.36
N SER A 150 5.22 -21.63 -4.41
CA SER A 150 4.64 -22.95 -4.15
C SER A 150 4.74 -23.83 -5.38
N ARG A 151 5.95 -24.40 -5.63
CA ARG A 151 6.31 -25.14 -6.84
C ARG A 151 5.40 -26.34 -7.14
N LYS A 152 4.71 -26.87 -6.13
CA LYS A 152 3.73 -27.94 -6.30
C LYS A 152 2.52 -27.49 -7.13
N TYR A 153 2.13 -26.23 -7.01
CA TYR A 153 0.91 -25.68 -7.60
C TYR A 153 1.19 -24.73 -8.76
N SER A 154 2.34 -24.03 -8.75
CA SER A 154 2.66 -23.07 -9.81
C SER A 154 4.17 -22.87 -9.96
N LYS A 155 4.61 -22.67 -11.20
CA LYS A 155 6.00 -22.26 -11.52
C LYS A 155 6.12 -20.75 -11.73
N LYS A 156 5.02 -20.01 -11.65
CA LYS A 156 4.91 -18.59 -12.03
C LYS A 156 5.90 -17.71 -11.27
N PHE A 157 6.06 -17.92 -9.98
CA PHE A 157 6.82 -17.05 -9.09
C PHE A 157 8.25 -17.51 -8.78
N ILE A 158 8.75 -18.57 -9.46
CA ILE A 158 10.10 -19.12 -9.21
C ILE A 158 11.18 -18.08 -9.47
N LYS A 159 11.09 -17.31 -10.57
CA LYS A 159 12.08 -16.26 -10.90
C LYS A 159 12.09 -15.13 -9.88
N ASP A 160 10.94 -14.81 -9.29
CA ASP A 160 10.81 -13.80 -8.25
C ASP A 160 11.41 -14.27 -6.91
N GLU A 161 11.26 -15.56 -6.60
CA GLU A 161 11.91 -16.19 -5.45
C GLU A 161 13.43 -16.26 -5.64
N ASP A 162 13.91 -16.66 -6.82
CA ASP A 162 15.34 -16.71 -7.13
C ASP A 162 15.97 -15.31 -7.02
N PHE A 163 15.25 -14.27 -7.45
CA PHE A 163 15.66 -12.88 -7.25
C PHE A 163 15.79 -12.53 -5.76
N ALA A 164 14.77 -12.85 -4.95
CA ALA A 164 14.80 -12.57 -3.52
C ALA A 164 15.95 -13.29 -2.80
N LYS A 165 16.17 -14.57 -3.17
CA LYS A 165 17.24 -15.40 -2.65
C LYS A 165 18.63 -14.87 -3.02
N ALA A 166 18.84 -14.54 -4.29
CA ALA A 166 20.13 -14.02 -4.76
C ALA A 166 20.53 -12.68 -4.13
N ASN A 167 19.51 -11.87 -3.74
CA ASN A 167 19.71 -10.57 -3.10
C ASN A 167 19.57 -10.62 -1.56
N ASN A 168 19.45 -11.80 -0.95
CA ASN A 168 19.27 -11.97 0.49
C ASN A 168 18.14 -11.10 1.06
N LEU A 169 16.96 -11.06 0.40
CA LEU A 169 15.83 -10.23 0.81
C LEU A 169 14.95 -10.95 1.83
N GLY A 170 14.32 -10.16 2.69
CA GLY A 170 13.34 -10.66 3.66
C GLY A 170 13.86 -11.80 4.52
N LEU A 171 13.22 -12.96 4.43
CA LEU A 171 13.54 -14.16 5.20
C LEU A 171 14.80 -14.87 4.69
N TRP A 172 15.24 -14.62 3.45
CA TRP A 172 16.45 -15.26 2.90
C TRP A 172 17.74 -14.90 3.63
N LYS A 173 17.74 -13.83 4.46
CA LYS A 173 18.83 -13.47 5.38
C LYS A 173 18.66 -13.98 6.81
N THR A 174 17.81 -14.97 7.02
CA THR A 174 17.46 -15.52 8.34
C THR A 174 17.50 -17.04 8.31
N ASN A 175 17.56 -17.66 9.48
CA ASN A 175 17.31 -19.09 9.62
C ASN A 175 15.79 -19.28 9.68
N PHE A 176 15.23 -19.98 8.69
CA PHE A 176 13.80 -20.25 8.61
C PHE A 176 13.52 -21.68 8.22
N GLU A 177 12.36 -22.15 8.55
CA GLU A 177 11.76 -23.37 8.00
C GLU A 177 10.75 -22.99 6.91
N TYR A 178 10.63 -23.80 5.86
CA TYR A 178 9.61 -23.56 4.86
C TYR A 178 8.19 -23.75 5.42
N PRO A 179 7.20 -22.93 5.02
CA PRO A 179 5.85 -23.02 5.56
C PRO A 179 5.22 -24.41 5.45
N TRP A 180 5.45 -25.09 4.32
CA TRP A 180 4.91 -26.44 4.11
C TRP A 180 5.54 -27.50 5.00
N ASP A 181 6.78 -27.34 5.44
CA ASP A 181 7.42 -28.26 6.39
C ASP A 181 6.98 -27.96 7.81
N PHE A 182 6.85 -26.69 8.17
CA PHE A 182 6.27 -26.28 9.46
C PHE A 182 4.83 -26.81 9.63
N LYS A 183 4.00 -26.79 8.58
CA LYS A 183 2.62 -27.31 8.60
C LYS A 183 2.56 -28.82 8.83
N LYS A 184 3.52 -29.60 8.34
CA LYS A 184 3.56 -31.07 8.52
C LYS A 184 3.79 -31.50 9.99
N LYS A 185 4.33 -30.63 10.82
CA LYS A 185 4.65 -30.91 12.23
C LYS A 185 3.47 -30.65 13.18
N ARG A 186 2.36 -30.17 12.63
CA ARG A 186 1.11 -29.88 13.35
C ARG A 186 0.05 -30.91 13.06
#